data_5f0d9f1cf84d0159b4c20c06fee230b4
#
_entry.id   5f0d9f1cf84d0159b4c20c06fee230b4
#
_cell.length_a   1.000
_cell.length_b   1.000
_cell.length_c   1.000
_cell.angle_alpha   90.00
_cell.angle_beta   90.00
_cell.angle_gamma   90.00
#
_symmetry.space_group_name_H-M   'P 1'
#
loop_
_entity.id
_entity.type
_entity.pdbx_description
1 polymer ?
#
loop_
_entity_poly.entity_id
_entity_poly.type
_entity_poly.pdbx_seq_one_letter_code
_entity_poly.pdbx_strand_id
1 'polypeptide(L)'
;MKKFLFVLILISSTISFSQNTLKYTLYGEANALMCPFLSPKLMEHLTKKGALGIYKDENLLVHFTTSKKNELSDEIILNIIDEIGYDPKNFTITKTYE
;
A
#
# COMPACT_ATOMS: atom_id res chain seq x y z
N MET A 1 42.57 5.96 0.09
CA MET A 1 41.67 6.50 -0.92
C MET A 1 40.65 5.49 -1.40
N LYS A 2 41.07 4.29 -1.77
CA LYS A 2 40.12 3.27 -2.24
C LYS A 2 39.06 2.91 -1.19
N LYS A 3 39.47 2.84 0.08
CA LYS A 3 38.52 2.54 1.16
C LYS A 3 37.48 3.62 1.37
N PHE A 4 37.87 4.87 1.16
CA PHE A 4 36.99 6.01 1.29
C PHE A 4 35.90 6.00 0.21
N LEU A 5 36.28 5.71 -1.02
CA LEU A 5 35.32 5.60 -2.13
C LEU A 5 34.35 4.44 -1.90
N PHE A 6 34.82 3.35 -1.37
CA PHE A 6 34.00 2.21 -1.07
C PHE A 6 32.90 2.53 -0.04
N VAL A 7 33.24 3.30 0.99
CA VAL A 7 32.30 3.73 2.02
C VAL A 7 31.22 4.63 1.41
N LEU A 8 31.59 5.53 0.52
CA LEU A 8 30.62 6.40 -0.16
C LEU A 8 29.61 5.60 -0.99
N ILE A 9 30.06 4.56 -1.66
CA ILE A 9 29.20 3.70 -2.45
C ILE A 9 28.18 2.98 -1.56
N LEU A 10 28.60 2.51 -0.40
CA LEU A 10 27.71 1.85 0.56
C LEU A 10 26.63 2.80 1.07
N ILE A 11 26.98 4.04 1.37
CA ILE A 11 26.02 5.04 1.82
C ILE A 11 25.00 5.33 0.74
N SER A 12 25.42 5.47 -0.51
CA SER A 12 24.55 5.70 -1.64
C SER A 12 23.57 4.54 -1.84
N SER A 13 24.05 3.31 -1.69
CA SER A 13 23.21 2.11 -1.81
C SER A 13 22.14 2.08 -0.73
N THR A 14 22.46 2.47 0.50
CA THR A 14 21.51 2.52 1.60
C THR A 14 20.40 3.54 1.33
N ILE A 15 20.74 4.71 0.81
CA ILE A 15 19.77 5.75 0.46
C ILE A 15 18.84 5.27 -0.65
N SER A 16 19.39 4.64 -1.68
CA SER A 16 18.59 4.09 -2.78
C SER A 16 17.61 3.03 -2.30
N PHE A 17 18.03 2.21 -1.35
CA PHE A 17 17.21 1.13 -0.82
C PHE A 17 15.96 1.67 -0.10
N SER A 18 16.08 2.78 0.63
CA SER A 18 14.97 3.36 1.37
C SER A 18 13.90 3.97 0.45
N GLN A 19 14.20 4.20 -0.83
CA GLN A 19 13.25 4.78 -1.80
C GLN A 19 12.40 3.72 -2.51
N ASN A 20 12.50 2.46 -2.13
CA ASN A 20 11.83 1.36 -2.81
C ASN A 20 10.52 0.94 -2.14
N THR A 21 9.94 1.82 -1.34
CA THR A 21 8.69 1.55 -0.64
C THR A 21 7.59 2.47 -1.15
N LEU A 22 6.43 1.90 -1.44
CA LEU A 22 5.24 2.63 -1.82
C LEU A 22 4.25 2.61 -0.67
N LYS A 23 3.70 3.78 -0.35
CA LYS A 23 2.67 3.91 0.67
C LYS A 23 1.33 4.18 0.00
N TYR A 24 0.32 3.41 0.39
CA TYR A 24 -1.03 3.50 -0.16
C TYR A 24 -2.01 3.98 0.89
N THR A 25 -2.96 4.79 0.46
CA THR A 25 -4.11 5.18 1.30
C THR A 25 -5.37 4.92 0.49
N LEU A 26 -6.30 4.16 1.09
CA LEU A 26 -7.55 3.79 0.45
C LEU A 26 -8.71 4.46 1.19
N TYR A 27 -9.48 5.26 0.47
CA TYR A 27 -10.65 5.95 0.98
C TYR A 27 -11.91 5.35 0.38
N GLY A 28 -12.89 5.00 1.22
CA GLY A 28 -14.18 4.53 0.76
C GLY A 28 -15.27 5.56 1.05
N GLU A 29 -16.01 5.96 0.02
CA GLU A 29 -17.12 6.91 0.17
C GLU A 29 -18.30 6.28 0.92
N ALA A 30 -19.16 7.12 1.47
CA ALA A 30 -20.37 6.70 2.17
C ALA A 30 -20.09 5.69 3.29
N ASN A 31 -18.94 5.84 3.97
CA ASN A 31 -18.54 4.97 5.07
C ASN A 31 -18.44 3.49 4.67
N ALA A 32 -18.05 3.22 3.44
CA ALA A 32 -17.93 1.85 2.94
C ALA A 32 -17.02 0.99 3.82
N LEU A 33 -15.93 1.57 4.34
CA LEU A 33 -14.97 0.85 5.17
C LEU A 33 -15.42 0.64 6.63
N MET A 34 -16.62 1.11 6.99
CA MET A 34 -17.21 0.81 8.30
C MET A 34 -17.76 -0.61 8.39
N CYS A 35 -17.99 -1.28 7.27
CA CYS A 35 -18.60 -2.60 7.27
C CYS A 35 -17.74 -3.61 8.07
N PRO A 36 -18.27 -4.22 9.13
CA PRO A 36 -17.47 -5.14 9.95
C PRO A 36 -17.18 -6.48 9.28
N PHE A 37 -17.84 -6.78 8.17
CA PHE A 37 -17.62 -8.02 7.43
C PHE A 37 -16.72 -7.81 6.20
N LEU A 38 -16.98 -6.78 5.43
CA LEU A 38 -16.25 -6.55 4.18
C LEU A 38 -14.89 -5.90 4.39
N SER A 39 -14.79 -4.97 5.34
CA SER A 39 -13.52 -4.28 5.60
C SER A 39 -12.40 -5.26 5.99
N PRO A 40 -12.61 -6.20 6.95
CA PRO A 40 -11.59 -7.19 7.25
C PRO A 40 -11.24 -8.10 6.06
N LYS A 41 -12.23 -8.45 5.24
CA LYS A 41 -11.97 -9.24 4.02
C LYS A 41 -11.10 -8.49 3.03
N LEU A 42 -11.37 -7.19 2.85
CA LEU A 42 -10.57 -6.36 1.96
C LEU A 42 -9.12 -6.34 2.43
N MET A 43 -8.89 -6.11 3.72
CA MET A 43 -7.54 -6.07 4.28
C MET A 43 -6.83 -7.41 4.12
N GLU A 44 -7.54 -8.52 4.32
CA GLU A 44 -6.99 -9.87 4.15
C GLU A 44 -6.57 -10.11 2.69
N HIS A 45 -7.42 -9.77 1.74
CA HIS A 45 -7.13 -9.95 0.32
C HIS A 45 -5.95 -9.09 -0.14
N LEU A 46 -5.87 -7.86 0.34
CA LEU A 46 -4.72 -6.99 0.04
C LEU A 46 -3.43 -7.57 0.61
N THR A 47 -3.48 -8.10 1.83
CA THR A 47 -2.33 -8.72 2.47
C THR A 47 -1.83 -9.91 1.65
N LYS A 48 -2.74 -10.73 1.11
CA LYS A 48 -2.38 -11.86 0.26
C LYS A 48 -1.71 -11.42 -1.03
N LYS A 49 -2.00 -10.22 -1.50
CA LYS A 49 -1.39 -9.66 -2.72
C LYS A 49 -0.07 -8.93 -2.45
N GLY A 50 0.36 -8.85 -1.22
CA GLY A 50 1.64 -8.27 -0.87
C GLY A 50 1.58 -7.00 -0.03
N ALA A 51 0.40 -6.56 0.41
CA ALA A 51 0.28 -5.40 1.29
C ALA A 51 0.93 -5.69 2.65
N LEU A 52 1.72 -4.75 3.13
CA LEU A 52 2.45 -4.86 4.39
C LEU A 52 1.95 -3.81 5.38
N GLY A 53 1.89 -4.18 6.66
CA GLY A 53 1.52 -3.25 7.72
C GLY A 53 0.16 -2.61 7.53
N ILE A 54 -0.80 -3.37 7.00
CA ILE A 54 -2.13 -2.85 6.70
C ILE A 54 -2.91 -2.56 7.97
N TYR A 55 -3.54 -1.38 8.02
CA TYR A 55 -4.38 -0.99 9.14
C TYR A 55 -5.42 0.04 8.70
N LYS A 56 -6.49 0.16 9.48
CA LYS A 56 -7.55 1.15 9.27
C LYS A 56 -7.45 2.19 10.38
N ASP A 57 -7.39 3.48 10.04
CA ASP A 57 -7.26 4.55 11.03
C ASP A 57 -8.62 5.04 11.55
N GLU A 58 -8.59 6.04 12.44
CA GLU A 58 -9.79 6.62 13.06
C GLU A 58 -10.75 7.21 12.03
N ASN A 59 -10.23 7.67 10.91
CA ASN A 59 -11.02 8.29 9.84
C ASN A 59 -11.50 7.27 8.80
N LEU A 60 -11.37 5.98 9.10
CA LEU A 60 -11.77 4.88 8.24
C LEU A 60 -11.00 4.84 6.91
N LEU A 61 -9.74 5.29 6.94
CA LEU A 61 -8.83 5.16 5.82
C LEU A 61 -7.99 3.90 6.03
N VAL A 62 -7.81 3.11 4.99
CA VAL A 62 -6.94 1.93 5.05
C VAL A 62 -5.57 2.31 4.51
N HIS A 63 -4.54 2.03 5.30
CA HIS A 63 -3.14 2.33 4.96
C HIS A 63 -2.35 1.04 4.84
N PHE A 64 -1.48 0.96 3.85
CA PHE A 64 -0.56 -0.16 3.72
C PHE A 64 0.62 0.24 2.84
N THR A 65 1.64 -0.59 2.84
CA THR A 65 2.83 -0.37 2.01
C THR A 65 3.11 -1.62 1.18
N THR A 66 3.84 -1.44 0.10
CA THR A 66 4.41 -2.55 -0.67
C THR A 66 5.83 -2.20 -1.05
N SER A 67 6.63 -3.20 -1.38
CA SER A 67 7.89 -2.94 -2.05
C SER A 67 7.60 -2.49 -3.47
N LYS A 68 8.53 -1.74 -4.07
CA LYS A 68 8.38 -1.27 -5.45
C LYS A 68 8.23 -2.44 -6.44
N LYS A 69 8.86 -3.57 -6.16
CA LYS A 69 8.76 -4.77 -6.99
C LYS A 69 7.37 -5.38 -6.96
N ASN A 70 6.67 -5.22 -5.85
CA ASN A 70 5.33 -5.79 -5.66
C ASN A 70 4.26 -4.71 -5.68
N GLU A 71 4.49 -3.66 -6.47
CA GLU A 71 3.53 -2.57 -6.60
C GLU A 71 2.17 -3.11 -7.03
N LEU A 72 1.12 -2.68 -6.32
CA LEU A 72 -0.25 -3.01 -6.68
C LEU A 72 -0.81 -1.86 -7.53
N SER A 73 -1.18 -2.16 -8.77
CA SER A 73 -1.81 -1.16 -9.61
C SER A 73 -3.21 -0.85 -9.11
N ASP A 74 -3.74 0.32 -9.48
CA ASP A 74 -5.11 0.69 -9.12
C ASP A 74 -6.09 -0.35 -9.62
N GLU A 75 -5.87 -0.90 -10.82
CA GLU A 75 -6.72 -1.93 -11.39
C GLU A 75 -6.79 -3.18 -10.51
N ILE A 76 -5.64 -3.64 -10.01
CA ILE A 76 -5.60 -4.82 -9.13
C ILE A 76 -6.38 -4.55 -7.85
N ILE A 77 -6.18 -3.38 -7.24
CA ILE A 77 -6.86 -3.01 -6.00
C ILE A 77 -8.37 -2.89 -6.23
N LEU A 78 -8.78 -2.25 -7.30
CA LEU A 78 -10.20 -2.10 -7.64
C LEU A 78 -10.87 -3.44 -7.95
N ASN A 79 -10.15 -4.37 -8.56
CA ASN A 79 -10.66 -5.72 -8.80
C ASN A 79 -10.89 -6.48 -7.49
N ILE A 80 -9.99 -6.32 -6.53
CA ILE A 80 -10.15 -6.93 -5.19
C ILE A 80 -11.40 -6.36 -4.51
N ILE A 81 -11.57 -5.05 -4.58
CA ILE A 81 -12.73 -4.36 -4.01
C ILE A 81 -14.03 -4.90 -4.60
N ASP A 82 -14.07 -5.07 -5.91
CA ASP A 82 -15.23 -5.60 -6.62
C ASP A 82 -15.52 -7.06 -6.22
N GLU A 83 -14.50 -7.90 -6.18
CA GLU A 83 -14.64 -9.31 -5.83
C GLU A 83 -15.22 -9.52 -4.44
N ILE A 84 -14.89 -8.64 -3.51
CA ILE A 84 -15.36 -8.74 -2.13
C ILE A 84 -16.83 -8.36 -2.00
N GLY A 85 -17.34 -7.50 -2.89
CA GLY A 85 -18.72 -7.05 -2.86
C GLY A 85 -18.90 -5.55 -2.71
N TYR A 86 -17.81 -4.79 -2.71
CA TYR A 86 -17.88 -3.32 -2.75
C TYR A 86 -18.04 -2.83 -4.19
N ASP A 87 -18.54 -1.60 -4.33
CA ASP A 87 -18.54 -0.91 -5.61
C ASP A 87 -17.20 -0.15 -5.76
N PRO A 88 -16.37 -0.51 -6.74
CA PRO A 88 -15.08 0.16 -6.94
C PRO A 88 -15.19 1.67 -7.17
N LYS A 89 -16.31 2.14 -7.70
CA LYS A 89 -16.54 3.56 -7.97
C LYS A 89 -16.55 4.41 -6.71
N ASN A 90 -16.80 3.79 -5.56
CA ASN A 90 -16.87 4.49 -4.28
C ASN A 90 -15.51 4.59 -3.58
N PHE A 91 -14.44 4.17 -4.25
CA PHE A 91 -13.11 4.13 -3.64
C PHE A 91 -12.12 5.03 -4.36
N THR A 92 -11.26 5.68 -3.58
CA THR A 92 -10.17 6.50 -4.06
C THR A 92 -8.86 5.93 -3.52
N ILE A 93 -7.89 5.75 -4.40
CA ILE A 93 -6.58 5.21 -4.06
C ILE A 93 -5.54 6.31 -4.21
N THR A 94 -4.78 6.55 -3.14
CA THR A 94 -3.68 7.51 -3.15
C THR A 94 -2.37 6.76 -2.92
N LYS A 95 -1.37 7.02 -3.75
CA LYS A 95 -0.05 6.42 -3.64
C LYS A 95 1.00 7.48 -3.44
N THR A 96 1.94 7.22 -2.53
CA THR A 96 3.10 8.09 -2.33
C THR A 96 4.36 7.23 -2.25
N TYR A 97 5.47 7.77 -2.70
CA TYR A 97 6.78 7.12 -2.59
C TYR A 97 7.45 7.59 -1.31
N GLU A 98 8.03 6.66 -0.59
CA GLU A 98 8.81 6.99 0.60
C GLU A 98 10.29 6.88 0.34
#